data_df713dabbcdf7cfb75ae57abca85e3db
#
_entry.id   df713dabbcdf7cfb75ae57abca85e3db
#
_cell.length_a   1.000
_cell.length_b   1.000
_cell.length_c   1.000
_cell.angle_alpha   90.00
_cell.angle_beta   90.00
_cell.angle_gamma   90.00
#
_symmetry.space_group_name_H-M   'P 1'
#
loop_
_entity.id
_entity.type
_entity.pdbx_description
1 polymer ?
#
loop_
_entity_poly.entity_id
_entity_poly.type
_entity_poly.pdbx_seq_one_letter_code
_entity_poly.pdbx_strand_id
1 'polypeptide(L)'
;MKKKIFALTLCLAFILTALCVQFAGALPDTRESDVSRQSRSVDEYRKVLDAVSSGKENLSEVYAGVYINGDNLLVINVTDASDGIKEEIKSASGNPDVIINEVEFSSSEIDKAYEKLVGNMENAPYFKVTVSEKDNTVYITGESAEDCNRYILENGYNPEMITVVEGQNTVVDC
;
A
#
# COMPACT_ATOMS: atom_id res chain seq x y z
N MET A 1 5.02 20.51 -7.66
CA MET A 1 5.32 19.44 -8.61
C MET A 1 6.50 18.54 -8.22
N LYS A 2 7.53 18.99 -7.47
CA LYS A 2 8.71 18.13 -7.09
C LYS A 2 8.46 17.18 -5.92
N LYS A 3 7.45 17.39 -5.06
CA LYS A 3 7.15 16.56 -3.88
C LYS A 3 6.42 15.25 -4.19
N LYS A 4 5.61 15.20 -5.26
CA LYS A 4 4.88 13.97 -5.66
C LYS A 4 5.77 12.87 -6.20
N ILE A 5 6.96 13.22 -6.72
CA ILE A 5 7.93 12.25 -7.25
C ILE A 5 8.64 11.48 -6.12
N PHE A 6 8.74 12.06 -4.91
CA PHE A 6 9.47 11.46 -3.80
C PHE A 6 8.70 10.30 -3.13
N ALA A 7 7.38 10.40 -3.01
CA ALA A 7 6.53 9.32 -2.47
C ALA A 7 6.54 8.08 -3.39
N LEU A 8 6.50 8.32 -4.71
CA LEU A 8 6.52 7.25 -5.71
C LEU A 8 7.84 6.45 -5.70
N THR A 9 8.95 7.11 -5.37
CA THR A 9 10.29 6.46 -5.35
C THR A 9 10.47 5.56 -4.11
N LEU A 10 9.77 5.84 -3.02
CA LEU A 10 9.89 5.06 -1.78
C LEU A 10 9.17 3.71 -1.87
N CYS A 11 7.98 3.67 -2.50
CA CYS A 11 7.27 2.41 -2.75
C CYS A 11 8.05 1.47 -3.69
N LEU A 12 8.76 2.02 -4.69
CA LEU A 12 9.56 1.21 -5.62
C LEU A 12 10.76 0.52 -4.94
N ALA A 13 11.33 1.12 -3.89
CA ALA A 13 12.46 0.56 -3.15
C ALA A 13 12.10 -0.68 -2.33
N PHE A 14 10.86 -0.77 -1.82
CA PHE A 14 10.41 -1.92 -1.04
C PHE A 14 10.12 -3.17 -1.88
N ILE A 15 9.76 -3.01 -3.14
CA ILE A 15 9.51 -4.14 -4.07
C ILE A 15 10.83 -4.76 -4.53
N LEU A 16 11.90 -3.99 -4.63
CA LEU A 16 13.22 -4.49 -5.10
C LEU A 16 14.02 -5.26 -4.03
N THR A 17 13.77 -5.07 -2.75
CA THR A 17 14.51 -5.76 -1.67
C THR A 17 14.01 -7.17 -1.39
N ALA A 18 12.82 -7.55 -1.83
CA ALA A 18 12.33 -8.93 -1.73
C ALA A 18 12.96 -9.91 -2.75
N LEU A 19 13.76 -9.40 -3.68
CA LEU A 19 14.31 -10.18 -4.81
C LEU A 19 15.68 -10.84 -4.56
N CYS A 20 16.27 -10.74 -3.37
CA CYS A 20 17.64 -11.18 -3.09
C CYS A 20 17.78 -12.30 -2.06
N VAL A 21 16.86 -13.25 -1.92
CA VAL A 21 17.16 -14.45 -1.13
C VAL A 21 16.62 -15.72 -1.79
N GLN A 22 17.53 -16.56 -2.17
CA GLN A 22 17.56 -18.01 -2.30
C GLN A 22 17.77 -18.58 -3.70
N PHE A 23 19.04 -18.75 -4.03
CA PHE A 23 19.49 -19.77 -4.95
C PHE A 23 20.01 -20.96 -4.14
N ALA A 24 19.25 -22.05 -4.07
CA ALA A 24 19.75 -23.43 -4.00
C ALA A 24 18.57 -24.44 -4.02
N GLY A 25 18.52 -25.28 -5.03
CA GLY A 25 17.68 -26.47 -5.06
C GLY A 25 16.71 -26.51 -6.23
N ALA A 26 17.02 -27.32 -7.22
CA ALA A 26 16.19 -27.56 -8.38
C ALA A 26 14.86 -28.20 -8.00
N LEU A 27 13.75 -27.50 -8.26
CA LEU A 27 12.41 -28.05 -8.38
C LEU A 27 11.88 -27.75 -9.79
N PRO A 28 11.28 -28.71 -10.48
CA PRO A 28 10.80 -28.50 -11.83
C PRO A 28 9.48 -27.71 -11.87
N ASP A 29 9.28 -26.99 -12.92
CA ASP A 29 8.05 -26.44 -13.49
C ASP A 29 7.22 -25.37 -12.73
N THR A 30 7.19 -25.37 -11.41
CA THR A 30 6.39 -24.37 -10.68
C THR A 30 7.07 -23.00 -10.59
N ARG A 31 8.39 -22.94 -10.63
CA ARG A 31 9.16 -21.69 -10.52
C ARG A 31 9.04 -20.78 -11.73
N GLU A 32 8.98 -21.37 -12.93
CA GLU A 32 8.87 -20.58 -14.18
C GLU A 32 7.49 -19.93 -14.28
N SER A 33 6.43 -20.61 -13.82
CA SER A 33 5.09 -20.07 -13.76
C SER A 33 4.96 -18.93 -12.75
N ASP A 34 5.59 -19.02 -11.59
CA ASP A 34 5.51 -17.99 -10.52
C ASP A 34 6.30 -16.74 -10.89
N VAL A 35 7.51 -16.89 -11.43
CA VAL A 35 8.31 -15.75 -11.91
C VAL A 35 7.60 -15.03 -13.06
N SER A 36 6.98 -15.78 -13.98
CA SER A 36 6.24 -15.16 -15.09
C SER A 36 4.98 -14.43 -14.62
N ARG A 37 4.25 -14.96 -13.64
CA ARG A 37 3.11 -14.28 -13.01
C ARG A 37 3.53 -13.01 -12.31
N GLN A 38 4.57 -13.06 -11.48
CA GLN A 38 5.09 -11.90 -10.76
C GLN A 38 5.54 -10.80 -11.74
N SER A 39 6.25 -11.15 -12.80
CA SER A 39 6.66 -10.19 -13.83
C SER A 39 5.46 -9.53 -14.51
N ARG A 40 4.43 -10.31 -14.82
CA ARG A 40 3.18 -9.80 -15.40
C ARG A 40 2.47 -8.84 -14.44
N SER A 41 2.32 -9.21 -13.18
CA SER A 41 1.68 -8.37 -12.15
C SER A 41 2.41 -7.05 -11.96
N VAL A 42 3.74 -7.02 -12.06
CA VAL A 42 4.53 -5.79 -12.02
C VAL A 42 4.27 -4.89 -13.25
N ASP A 43 4.11 -5.47 -14.43
CA ASP A 43 3.81 -4.69 -15.64
C ASP A 43 2.37 -4.15 -15.63
N GLU A 44 1.42 -4.93 -15.14
CA GLU A 44 0.04 -4.51 -14.90
C GLU A 44 -0.02 -3.37 -13.87
N TYR A 45 0.70 -3.50 -12.76
CA TYR A 45 0.86 -2.46 -11.74
C TYR A 45 1.30 -1.12 -12.33
N ARG A 46 2.35 -1.12 -13.15
CA ARG A 46 2.85 0.11 -13.80
C ARG A 46 1.80 0.77 -14.66
N LYS A 47 1.08 -0.01 -15.46
CA LYS A 47 0.03 0.51 -16.35
C LYS A 47 -1.11 1.16 -15.56
N VAL A 48 -1.51 0.56 -14.43
CA VAL A 48 -2.54 1.12 -13.55
C VAL A 48 -2.05 2.42 -12.93
N LEU A 49 -0.82 2.46 -12.40
CA LEU A 49 -0.25 3.70 -11.86
C LEU A 49 -0.15 4.81 -12.91
N ASP A 50 0.23 4.48 -14.14
CA ASP A 50 0.28 5.44 -15.25
C ASP A 50 -1.13 5.99 -15.57
N ALA A 51 -2.15 5.14 -15.54
CA ALA A 51 -3.54 5.55 -15.74
C ALA A 51 -4.03 6.49 -14.62
N VAL A 52 -3.77 6.16 -13.35
CA VAL A 52 -4.10 6.99 -12.19
C VAL A 52 -3.36 8.33 -12.27
N SER A 53 -2.06 8.30 -12.60
CA SER A 53 -1.20 9.49 -12.65
C SER A 53 -1.50 10.41 -13.83
N SER A 54 -2.00 9.86 -14.94
CA SER A 54 -2.35 10.63 -16.14
C SER A 54 -3.68 11.41 -15.99
N GLY A 55 -4.35 11.28 -14.83
CA GLY A 55 -5.54 12.07 -14.51
C GLY A 55 -6.79 11.62 -15.27
N LYS A 56 -6.96 10.32 -15.49
CA LYS A 56 -8.29 9.79 -15.74
C LYS A 56 -9.12 10.05 -14.49
N GLU A 57 -9.93 11.11 -14.53
CA GLU A 57 -10.56 11.72 -13.37
C GLU A 57 -11.27 10.70 -12.46
N ASN A 58 -12.05 9.80 -13.04
CA ASN A 58 -12.81 8.82 -12.26
C ASN A 58 -11.91 7.85 -11.48
N LEU A 59 -10.85 7.33 -12.11
CA LEU A 59 -9.98 6.35 -11.48
C LEU A 59 -9.10 6.97 -10.38
N SER A 60 -8.60 8.19 -10.59
CA SER A 60 -7.76 8.87 -9.60
C SER A 60 -8.49 9.24 -8.31
N GLU A 61 -9.81 9.48 -8.40
CA GLU A 61 -10.64 9.82 -7.22
C GLU A 61 -10.93 8.60 -6.34
N VAL A 62 -11.16 7.44 -6.96
CA VAL A 62 -11.54 6.21 -6.25
C VAL A 62 -10.36 5.27 -5.96
N TYR A 63 -9.18 5.55 -6.50
CA TYR A 63 -8.01 4.71 -6.28
C TYR A 63 -7.60 4.68 -4.81
N ALA A 64 -7.44 3.46 -4.27
CA ALA A 64 -7.17 3.22 -2.86
C ALA A 64 -5.89 2.39 -2.61
N GLY A 65 -5.11 2.12 -3.66
CA GLY A 65 -3.86 1.38 -3.57
C GLY A 65 -3.85 0.11 -4.40
N VAL A 66 -2.68 -0.53 -4.47
CA VAL A 66 -2.46 -1.75 -5.26
C VAL A 66 -1.38 -2.60 -4.61
N TYR A 67 -1.60 -3.91 -4.57
CA TYR A 67 -0.61 -4.86 -4.04
C TYR A 67 -0.63 -6.17 -4.83
N ILE A 68 0.42 -6.97 -4.65
CA ILE A 68 0.50 -8.32 -5.18
C ILE A 68 0.20 -9.29 -4.04
N ASN A 69 -0.79 -10.15 -4.21
CA ASN A 69 -1.18 -11.12 -3.19
C ASN A 69 -0.26 -12.34 -3.13
N GLY A 70 -0.55 -13.27 -2.21
CA GLY A 70 0.24 -14.49 -2.02
C GLY A 70 0.27 -15.44 -3.23
N ASP A 71 -0.67 -15.28 -4.16
CA ASP A 71 -0.75 -16.06 -5.41
C ASP A 71 -0.05 -15.36 -6.58
N ASN A 72 0.69 -14.30 -6.31
CA ASN A 72 1.34 -13.43 -7.30
C ASN A 72 0.36 -12.75 -8.27
N LEU A 73 -0.86 -12.47 -7.82
CA LEU A 73 -1.87 -11.76 -8.59
C LEU A 73 -1.95 -10.30 -8.14
N LEU A 74 -2.13 -9.40 -9.10
CA LEU A 74 -2.37 -8.00 -8.84
C LEU A 74 -3.76 -7.80 -8.24
N VAL A 75 -3.83 -7.08 -7.13
CA VAL A 75 -5.06 -6.63 -6.48
C VAL A 75 -5.09 -5.12 -6.47
N ILE A 76 -6.15 -4.53 -6.98
CA ILE A 76 -6.35 -3.08 -7.02
C ILE A 76 -7.49 -2.72 -6.06
N ASN A 77 -7.18 -1.89 -5.09
CA ASN A 77 -8.15 -1.36 -4.15
C ASN A 77 -8.76 -0.07 -4.69
N VAL A 78 -10.06 0.04 -4.57
CA VAL A 78 -10.86 1.23 -4.94
C VAL A 78 -11.92 1.51 -3.88
N THR A 79 -12.34 2.77 -3.75
CA THR A 79 -13.47 3.13 -2.86
C THR A 79 -14.82 3.02 -3.53
N ASP A 80 -14.87 2.83 -4.84
CA ASP A 80 -16.08 2.56 -5.64
C ASP A 80 -15.74 1.46 -6.68
N ALA A 81 -16.34 0.30 -6.53
CA ALA A 81 -16.20 -0.84 -7.44
C ALA A 81 -17.37 -0.95 -8.42
N SER A 82 -17.92 0.17 -8.87
CA SER A 82 -18.96 0.21 -9.93
C SER A 82 -18.46 -0.43 -11.24
N ASP A 83 -19.39 -0.86 -12.08
CA ASP A 83 -19.05 -1.53 -13.35
C ASP A 83 -18.19 -0.64 -14.26
N GLY A 84 -18.43 0.69 -14.26
CA GLY A 84 -17.62 1.64 -15.03
C GLY A 84 -16.16 1.67 -14.55
N ILE A 85 -15.94 1.72 -13.26
CA ILE A 85 -14.59 1.70 -12.66
C ILE A 85 -13.89 0.36 -12.92
N LYS A 86 -14.60 -0.76 -12.77
CA LYS A 86 -14.06 -2.09 -13.07
C LYS A 86 -13.57 -2.21 -14.52
N GLU A 87 -14.37 -1.73 -15.47
CA GLU A 87 -13.99 -1.77 -16.90
C GLU A 87 -12.80 -0.84 -17.19
N GLU A 88 -12.73 0.32 -16.54
CA GLU A 88 -11.61 1.23 -16.67
C GLU A 88 -10.31 0.61 -16.14
N ILE A 89 -10.35 -0.06 -14.97
CA ILE A 89 -9.22 -0.77 -14.39
C ILE A 89 -8.76 -1.93 -15.27
N LYS A 90 -9.67 -2.76 -15.76
CA LYS A 90 -9.36 -3.86 -16.68
C LYS A 90 -8.69 -3.35 -17.96
N SER A 91 -9.22 -2.26 -18.50
CA SER A 91 -8.64 -1.60 -19.68
C SER A 91 -7.24 -1.05 -19.39
N ALA A 92 -7.05 -0.42 -18.24
CA ALA A 92 -5.76 0.17 -17.85
C ALA A 92 -4.69 -0.90 -17.59
N SER A 93 -5.02 -1.94 -16.83
CA SER A 93 -4.10 -3.06 -16.54
C SER A 93 -3.80 -3.90 -17.77
N GLY A 94 -4.73 -3.98 -18.71
CA GLY A 94 -4.71 -4.91 -19.83
C GLY A 94 -4.99 -6.36 -19.42
N ASN A 95 -5.55 -6.57 -18.23
CA ASN A 95 -5.90 -7.87 -17.69
C ASN A 95 -7.40 -7.91 -17.35
N PRO A 96 -8.22 -8.69 -18.08
CA PRO A 96 -9.65 -8.78 -17.80
C PRO A 96 -9.97 -9.47 -16.47
N ASP A 97 -9.03 -10.26 -15.94
CA ASP A 97 -9.17 -11.06 -14.71
C ASP A 97 -8.49 -10.41 -13.50
N VAL A 98 -8.11 -9.13 -13.59
CA VAL A 98 -7.51 -8.40 -12.47
C VAL A 98 -8.45 -8.38 -11.26
N ILE A 99 -7.90 -8.60 -10.08
CA ILE A 99 -8.68 -8.58 -8.84
C ILE A 99 -8.92 -7.13 -8.44
N ILE A 100 -10.19 -6.77 -8.25
CA ILE A 100 -10.60 -5.43 -7.79
C ILE A 100 -11.29 -5.61 -6.44
N ASN A 101 -10.78 -4.91 -5.45
CA ASN A 101 -11.27 -4.97 -4.08
C ASN A 101 -11.81 -3.59 -3.67
N GLU A 102 -13.04 -3.56 -3.13
CA GLU A 102 -13.63 -2.35 -2.61
C GLU A 102 -13.25 -2.16 -1.15
N VAL A 103 -12.76 -0.96 -0.83
CA VAL A 103 -12.25 -0.59 0.48
C VAL A 103 -12.79 0.77 0.91
N GLU A 104 -12.59 1.12 2.17
CA GLU A 104 -13.23 2.30 2.76
C GLU A 104 -12.50 3.61 2.44
N PHE A 105 -11.15 3.60 2.44
CA PHE A 105 -10.35 4.82 2.35
C PHE A 105 -9.59 4.89 1.04
N SER A 106 -9.61 6.06 0.39
CA SER A 106 -8.80 6.34 -0.79
C SER A 106 -7.31 6.47 -0.43
N SER A 107 -6.42 6.24 -1.40
CA SER A 107 -4.98 6.48 -1.22
C SER A 107 -4.69 7.90 -0.74
N SER A 108 -5.44 8.90 -1.23
CA SER A 108 -5.27 10.29 -0.82
C SER A 108 -5.60 10.53 0.66
N GLU A 109 -6.59 9.82 1.21
CA GLU A 109 -6.95 9.90 2.63
C GLU A 109 -5.91 9.22 3.50
N ILE A 110 -5.47 8.02 3.12
CA ILE A 110 -4.39 7.26 3.79
C ILE A 110 -3.09 8.08 3.79
N ASP A 111 -2.70 8.68 2.66
CA ASP A 111 -1.48 9.48 2.55
C ASP A 111 -1.54 10.72 3.47
N LYS A 112 -2.69 11.41 3.55
CA LYS A 112 -2.87 12.55 4.45
C LYS A 112 -2.76 12.13 5.92
N ALA A 113 -3.36 11.00 6.29
CA ALA A 113 -3.26 10.47 7.64
C ALA A 113 -1.81 10.10 7.98
N TYR A 114 -1.12 9.41 7.07
CA TYR A 114 0.28 9.05 7.19
C TYR A 114 1.19 10.28 7.35
N GLU A 115 1.08 11.28 6.45
CA GLU A 115 1.87 12.52 6.53
C GLU A 115 1.66 13.26 7.85
N LYS A 116 0.40 13.35 8.32
CA LYS A 116 0.07 13.97 9.60
C LYS A 116 0.67 13.21 10.79
N LEU A 117 0.60 11.87 10.78
CA LEU A 117 1.18 11.02 11.83
C LEU A 117 2.71 11.14 11.85
N VAL A 118 3.37 11.06 10.70
CA VAL A 118 4.83 11.23 10.60
C VAL A 118 5.27 12.61 11.07
N GLY A 119 4.53 13.66 10.70
CA GLY A 119 4.82 15.03 11.12
C GLY A 119 4.73 15.27 12.62
N ASN A 120 3.95 14.45 13.33
CA ASN A 120 3.74 14.58 14.79
C ASN A 120 4.54 13.56 15.62
N MET A 121 5.33 12.70 14.99
CA MET A 121 5.97 11.54 15.64
C MET A 121 6.91 11.91 16.80
N GLU A 122 7.56 13.07 16.76
CA GLU A 122 8.46 13.53 17.83
C GLU A 122 7.74 13.74 19.19
N ASN A 123 6.43 14.04 19.17
CA ASN A 123 5.63 14.34 20.35
C ASN A 123 4.53 13.31 20.60
N ALA A 124 4.57 12.19 19.90
CA ALA A 124 3.54 11.17 19.94
C ALA A 124 4.01 9.93 20.74
N PRO A 125 3.07 9.11 21.25
CA PRO A 125 3.40 7.88 21.99
C PRO A 125 3.76 6.69 21.07
N TYR A 126 4.05 6.95 19.80
CA TYR A 126 4.46 5.93 18.82
C TYR A 126 5.79 6.32 18.18
N PHE A 127 6.55 5.34 17.73
CA PHE A 127 7.89 5.50 17.16
C PHE A 127 8.00 4.95 15.73
N LYS A 128 6.93 4.39 15.19
CA LYS A 128 6.88 3.89 13.82
C LYS A 128 5.52 4.13 13.21
N VAL A 129 5.52 4.54 11.93
CA VAL A 129 4.32 4.72 11.11
C VAL A 129 4.56 4.01 9.77
N THR A 130 3.61 3.19 9.32
CA THR A 130 3.66 2.50 8.02
C THR A 130 2.29 2.43 7.38
N VAL A 131 2.22 2.43 6.05
CA VAL A 131 0.99 2.22 5.30
C VAL A 131 0.89 0.77 4.87
N SER A 132 -0.30 0.17 4.97
CA SER A 132 -0.64 -1.10 4.36
C SER A 132 -1.73 -0.89 3.30
N GLU A 133 -1.36 -0.96 2.04
CA GLU A 133 -2.32 -0.91 0.93
C GLU A 133 -3.25 -2.13 0.96
N LYS A 134 -2.72 -3.29 1.38
CA LYS A 134 -3.50 -4.52 1.51
C LYS A 134 -4.63 -4.40 2.53
N ASP A 135 -4.34 -3.81 3.68
CA ASP A 135 -5.30 -3.70 4.78
C ASP A 135 -6.06 -2.36 4.77
N ASN A 136 -5.75 -1.49 3.79
CA ASN A 136 -6.30 -0.13 3.63
C ASN A 136 -6.23 0.68 4.94
N THR A 137 -5.06 0.68 5.60
CA THR A 137 -4.86 1.31 6.91
C THR A 137 -3.45 1.88 7.09
N VAL A 138 -3.32 2.78 8.04
CA VAL A 138 -2.02 3.24 8.55
C VAL A 138 -1.73 2.51 9.86
N TYR A 139 -0.64 1.77 9.92
CA TYR A 139 -0.15 1.17 11.16
C TYR A 139 0.73 2.15 11.91
N ILE A 140 0.49 2.29 13.20
CA ILE A 140 1.42 2.93 14.14
C ILE A 140 1.91 1.89 15.16
N THR A 141 3.19 1.98 15.54
CA THR A 141 3.77 1.14 16.57
C THR A 141 4.21 2.00 17.74
N GLY A 142 3.73 1.68 18.93
CA GLY A 142 4.10 2.31 20.19
C GLY A 142 4.26 1.30 21.32
N GLU A 143 4.78 1.72 22.45
CA GLU A 143 4.99 0.84 23.60
C GLU A 143 3.68 0.50 24.32
N SER A 144 2.67 1.38 24.23
CA SER A 144 1.35 1.24 24.84
C SER A 144 0.25 1.49 23.80
N ALA A 145 -0.56 0.48 23.53
CA ALA A 145 -1.73 0.63 22.65
C ALA A 145 -2.75 1.60 23.22
N GLU A 146 -2.91 1.64 24.54
CA GLU A 146 -3.84 2.56 25.22
C GLU A 146 -3.45 4.03 24.97
N ASP A 147 -2.16 4.37 25.16
CA ASP A 147 -1.67 5.73 24.95
C ASP A 147 -1.76 6.14 23.49
N CYS A 148 -1.43 5.23 22.57
CA CYS A 148 -1.57 5.48 21.13
C CYS A 148 -3.04 5.73 20.75
N ASN A 149 -3.97 4.90 21.20
CA ASN A 149 -5.41 5.06 20.92
C ASN A 149 -5.94 6.37 21.49
N ARG A 150 -5.57 6.73 22.71
CA ARG A 150 -5.93 8.02 23.32
C ARG A 150 -5.40 9.18 22.47
N TYR A 151 -4.15 9.13 22.06
CA TYR A 151 -3.54 10.16 21.22
C TYR A 151 -4.27 10.32 19.89
N ILE A 152 -4.64 9.22 19.21
CA ILE A 152 -5.41 9.23 17.97
C ILE A 152 -6.71 10.02 18.16
N LEU A 153 -7.47 9.71 19.21
CA LEU A 153 -8.76 10.33 19.50
C LEU A 153 -8.61 11.82 19.87
N GLU A 154 -7.67 12.17 20.75
CA GLU A 154 -7.44 13.54 21.21
C GLU A 154 -6.95 14.47 20.08
N ASN A 155 -6.25 13.95 19.09
CA ASN A 155 -5.72 14.73 17.97
C ASN A 155 -6.59 14.69 16.72
N GLY A 156 -7.81 14.15 16.83
CA GLY A 156 -8.82 14.18 15.77
C GLY A 156 -8.43 13.37 14.54
N TYR A 157 -7.75 12.25 14.73
CA TYR A 157 -7.55 11.26 13.69
C TYR A 157 -8.79 10.36 13.56
N ASN A 158 -9.01 9.81 12.37
CA ASN A 158 -10.01 8.77 12.19
C ASN A 158 -9.47 7.43 12.74
N PRO A 159 -10.04 6.87 13.82
CA PRO A 159 -9.55 5.62 14.42
C PRO A 159 -9.77 4.40 13.51
N GLU A 160 -10.74 4.43 12.59
CA GLU A 160 -11.00 3.34 11.65
C GLU A 160 -9.91 3.20 10.59
N MET A 161 -9.21 4.31 10.31
CA MET A 161 -8.10 4.35 9.35
C MET A 161 -6.75 3.93 9.96
N ILE A 162 -6.66 3.81 11.31
CA ILE A 162 -5.39 3.61 12.00
C ILE A 162 -5.43 2.33 12.82
N THR A 163 -4.45 1.47 12.58
CA THR A 163 -4.25 0.26 13.37
C THR A 163 -3.05 0.42 14.30
N VAL A 164 -3.29 0.25 15.60
CA VAL A 164 -2.24 0.34 16.62
C VAL A 164 -1.63 -1.04 16.87
N VAL A 165 -0.30 -1.08 16.86
CA VAL A 165 0.49 -2.28 17.18
C VAL A 165 1.39 -1.99 18.36
N GLU A 166 1.37 -2.83 19.38
CA GLU A 166 2.35 -2.73 20.47
C GLU A 166 3.69 -3.29 20.03
N GLY A 167 4.76 -2.59 20.38
CA GLY A 167 6.13 -2.98 20.07
C GLY A 167 7.12 -2.28 20.98
N GLN A 168 8.36 -2.75 20.97
CA GLN A 168 9.44 -2.13 21.73
C GLN A 168 10.31 -1.27 20.80
N ASN A 169 10.64 -0.08 21.25
CA ASN A 169 11.62 0.77 20.57
C ASN A 169 13.03 0.26 20.90
N THR A 170 13.48 -0.77 20.18
CA THR A 170 14.86 -1.27 20.31
C THR A 170 15.80 -0.31 19.58
N VAL A 171 16.33 0.67 20.31
CA VAL A 171 17.51 1.41 19.86
C VAL A 171 18.67 0.42 19.89
N VAL A 172 19.13 -0.03 18.75
CA VAL A 172 20.40 -0.76 18.64
C VAL A 172 21.49 0.30 18.71
N ASP A 173 22.09 0.46 19.89
CA ASP A 173 23.31 1.25 20.04
C ASP A 173 24.40 0.61 19.17
N CYS A 174 24.79 1.32 18.11
CA CYS A 174 25.90 0.96 17.22
C CYS A 174 27.20 1.57 17.73
#